data_ae88c247b2e9f61396dfbc7e9cef29a9
#
_entry.id   ae88c247b2e9f61396dfbc7e9cef29a9
#
_cell.length_a   1.000
_cell.length_b   1.000
_cell.length_c   1.000
_cell.angle_alpha   90.00
_cell.angle_beta   90.00
_cell.angle_gamma   90.00
#
_symmetry.space_group_name_H-M   'P 1'
#
loop_
_entity.id
_entity.type
_entity.pdbx_description
1 polymer ?
#
loop_
_entity_poly.entity_id
_entity_poly.type
_entity_poly.pdbx_seq_one_letter_code
_entity_poly.pdbx_strand_id
1 'polypeptide(L)'
;MILYCTEGITGSVKDFIGASDLCQIVVGNLLLEQTAAAVESLENSLESIRDQHQEPSGMVRITLSRFAYLLILKPAMAEFCQQYPGIQLEISVYDGTVNIIKERFDLGIRFGDILEGGVVARPLMKPFREGLYASSAYLSRHGTPEVPADLCHHQLIGYRFITNNRILPLLLNDRGEQLTVEMPGQLISNDIDVMADGIRNGLGIGRLFEPVWQLQPDRERFIPVMESYWKTYPPVYLYYPKNAGKTKRVKALIDFLISTTGR
;
A
#
# COMPACT_ATOMS: atom_id res chain seq x y z
N MET A 1 23.60 -19.22 -28.71
CA MET A 1 23.15 -18.76 -27.37
C MET A 1 21.66 -18.32 -27.39
N ILE A 2 20.83 -18.96 -28.21
CA ILE A 2 19.38 -18.69 -28.35
C ILE A 2 18.52 -19.90 -27.93
N LEU A 3 19.13 -21.01 -27.56
CA LEU A 3 18.43 -22.29 -27.29
C LEU A 3 18.02 -22.52 -25.83
N TYR A 4 18.32 -21.62 -24.90
CA TYR A 4 18.04 -21.82 -23.46
C TYR A 4 16.77 -21.16 -22.93
N CYS A 5 16.02 -20.42 -23.76
CA CYS A 5 14.78 -19.75 -23.31
C CYS A 5 13.49 -20.56 -23.52
N THR A 6 13.55 -21.82 -23.98
CA THR A 6 12.33 -22.57 -24.37
C THR A 6 11.92 -23.70 -23.44
N GLU A 7 12.64 -23.97 -22.36
CA GLU A 7 12.33 -25.10 -21.47
C GLU A 7 11.27 -24.80 -20.37
N GLY A 8 10.73 -23.57 -20.31
CA GLY A 8 9.74 -23.18 -19.28
C GLY A 8 8.30 -22.98 -19.78
N ILE A 9 8.03 -23.15 -21.07
CA ILE A 9 6.67 -22.94 -21.63
C ILE A 9 5.98 -24.29 -21.75
N THR A 10 4.90 -24.49 -21.01
CA THR A 10 4.06 -25.69 -21.04
C THR A 10 3.57 -26.01 -22.44
N GLY A 11 3.51 -27.29 -22.82
CA GLY A 11 3.31 -27.81 -24.18
C GLY A 11 2.14 -27.25 -25.01
N SER A 12 1.15 -26.59 -24.41
CA SER A 12 -0.02 -26.07 -25.11
C SER A 12 0.21 -24.78 -25.93
N VAL A 13 1.29 -24.05 -25.68
CA VAL A 13 1.61 -22.80 -26.40
C VAL A 13 2.55 -23.09 -27.57
N LYS A 14 3.36 -24.15 -27.51
CA LYS A 14 4.27 -24.56 -28.60
C LYS A 14 3.57 -25.04 -29.85
N ASP A 15 2.33 -25.51 -29.75
CA ASP A 15 1.56 -26.07 -30.84
C ASP A 15 0.82 -25.02 -31.71
N PHE A 16 0.77 -23.76 -31.22
CA PHE A 16 0.01 -22.69 -31.87
C PHE A 16 0.84 -21.53 -32.43
N ILE A 17 2.09 -21.36 -32.00
CA ILE A 17 2.92 -20.22 -32.43
C ILE A 17 4.23 -20.73 -33.01
N GLY A 18 4.49 -20.40 -34.28
CA GLY A 18 5.75 -20.74 -34.97
C GLY A 18 6.96 -20.05 -34.34
N ALA A 19 8.16 -20.64 -34.47
CA ALA A 19 9.40 -20.07 -33.93
C ALA A 19 9.69 -18.64 -34.42
N SER A 20 9.22 -18.30 -35.63
CA SER A 20 9.29 -16.96 -36.21
C SER A 20 8.42 -15.95 -35.48
N ASP A 21 7.21 -16.35 -35.10
CA ASP A 21 6.25 -15.48 -34.42
C ASP A 21 6.67 -15.24 -32.96
N LEU A 22 7.24 -16.25 -32.28
CA LEU A 22 7.84 -16.10 -30.94
C LEU A 22 9.03 -15.13 -30.97
N CYS A 23 9.86 -15.18 -32.01
CA CYS A 23 10.99 -14.27 -32.15
C CYS A 23 10.49 -12.82 -32.40
N GLN A 24 9.44 -12.63 -33.19
CA GLN A 24 8.84 -11.30 -33.42
C GLN A 24 8.18 -10.74 -32.15
N ILE A 25 7.50 -11.57 -31.38
CA ILE A 25 6.90 -11.16 -30.08
C ILE A 25 7.98 -10.76 -29.09
N VAL A 26 9.08 -11.51 -28.98
CA VAL A 26 10.20 -11.20 -28.08
C VAL A 26 10.91 -9.92 -28.50
N VAL A 27 11.19 -9.73 -29.78
CA VAL A 27 11.82 -8.51 -30.32
C VAL A 27 10.88 -7.30 -30.17
N GLY A 28 9.58 -7.49 -30.41
CA GLY A 28 8.56 -6.45 -30.22
C GLY A 28 8.44 -6.00 -28.76
N ASN A 29 8.44 -6.94 -27.84
CA ASN A 29 8.42 -6.62 -26.41
C ASN A 29 9.72 -5.92 -25.96
N LEU A 30 10.88 -6.36 -26.44
CA LEU A 30 12.16 -5.73 -26.14
C LEU A 30 12.22 -4.29 -26.68
N LEU A 31 11.71 -4.06 -27.89
CA LEU A 31 11.61 -2.73 -28.49
C LEU A 31 10.65 -1.83 -27.70
N LEU A 32 9.48 -2.36 -27.29
CA LEU A 32 8.52 -1.67 -26.43
C LEU A 32 9.15 -1.28 -25.08
N GLU A 33 9.85 -2.19 -24.43
CA GLU A 33 10.53 -1.91 -23.15
C GLU A 33 11.63 -0.85 -23.31
N GLN A 34 12.42 -0.90 -24.40
CA GLN A 34 13.51 0.06 -24.64
C GLN A 34 13.00 1.43 -25.08
N THR A 35 11.85 1.52 -25.76
CA THR A 35 11.32 2.78 -26.27
C THR A 35 10.28 3.41 -25.32
N ALA A 36 9.68 2.65 -24.42
CA ALA A 36 8.64 3.14 -23.50
C ALA A 36 9.08 4.40 -22.72
N ALA A 37 10.30 4.41 -22.18
CA ALA A 37 10.82 5.55 -21.44
C ALA A 37 11.04 6.80 -22.33
N ALA A 38 11.39 6.61 -23.60
CA ALA A 38 11.58 7.71 -24.54
C ALA A 38 10.24 8.30 -25.01
N VAL A 39 9.25 7.45 -25.27
CA VAL A 39 7.88 7.86 -25.62
C VAL A 39 7.25 8.61 -24.43
N GLU A 40 7.34 8.08 -23.23
CA GLU A 40 6.86 8.73 -22.01
C GLU A 40 7.52 10.10 -21.78
N SER A 41 8.84 10.20 -22.00
CA SER A 41 9.56 11.48 -21.91
C SER A 41 9.09 12.50 -22.94
N LEU A 42 8.77 12.05 -24.14
CA LEU A 42 8.25 12.90 -25.21
C LEU A 42 6.80 13.35 -24.90
N GLU A 43 5.95 12.44 -24.46
CA GLU A 43 4.58 12.75 -24.03
C GLU A 43 4.58 13.76 -22.86
N ASN A 44 5.40 13.55 -21.84
CA ASN A 44 5.57 14.47 -20.73
C ASN A 44 6.10 15.85 -21.18
N SER A 45 6.96 15.89 -22.17
CA SER A 45 7.49 17.14 -22.73
C SER A 45 6.43 17.91 -23.52
N LEU A 46 5.63 17.22 -24.33
CA LEU A 46 4.50 17.80 -25.06
C LEU A 46 3.41 18.32 -24.11
N GLU A 47 3.11 17.56 -23.05
CA GLU A 47 2.18 18.01 -22.01
C GLU A 47 2.71 19.24 -21.27
N SER A 48 4.00 19.28 -20.92
CA SER A 48 4.59 20.44 -20.24
C SER A 48 4.51 21.71 -21.09
N ILE A 49 4.61 21.61 -22.42
CA ILE A 49 4.43 22.73 -23.34
C ILE A 49 2.96 23.20 -23.40
N ARG A 50 2.01 22.25 -23.44
CA ARG A 50 0.58 22.55 -23.40
C ARG A 50 0.16 23.18 -22.06
N ASP A 51 0.75 22.72 -20.98
CA ASP A 51 0.49 23.19 -19.63
C ASP A 51 0.99 24.62 -19.35
N GLN A 52 1.88 25.21 -20.17
CA GLN A 52 2.47 26.52 -19.86
C GLN A 52 1.44 27.65 -19.66
N HIS A 53 0.26 27.55 -20.29
CA HIS A 53 -0.76 28.61 -20.27
C HIS A 53 -2.15 28.19 -19.76
N GLN A 54 -2.33 26.96 -19.24
CA GLN A 54 -3.63 26.44 -18.79
C GLN A 54 -3.60 26.02 -17.32
N GLU A 55 -4.78 25.99 -16.69
CA GLU A 55 -4.98 25.38 -15.38
C GLU A 55 -4.68 23.89 -15.42
N PRO A 56 -4.23 23.28 -14.30
CA PRO A 56 -3.94 21.86 -14.23
C PRO A 56 -5.17 21.03 -14.64
N SER A 57 -5.01 20.18 -15.66
CA SER A 57 -6.11 19.35 -16.18
C SER A 57 -5.63 18.01 -16.69
N GLY A 58 -6.55 17.04 -16.84
CA GLY A 58 -6.27 15.68 -17.30
C GLY A 58 -6.25 14.65 -16.18
N MET A 59 -5.92 13.40 -16.53
CA MET A 59 -5.97 12.27 -15.60
C MET A 59 -4.70 12.20 -14.74
N VAL A 60 -4.88 11.95 -13.45
CA VAL A 60 -3.81 11.58 -12.49
C VAL A 60 -4.14 10.23 -11.89
N ARG A 61 -3.23 9.26 -12.08
CA ARG A 61 -3.36 7.89 -11.60
C ARG A 61 -2.55 7.70 -10.32
N ILE A 62 -3.24 7.41 -9.21
CA ILE A 62 -2.62 7.17 -7.91
C ILE A 62 -2.86 5.75 -7.42
N THR A 63 -1.82 5.09 -6.88
CA THR A 63 -1.96 3.84 -6.15
C THR A 63 -1.59 4.00 -4.68
N LEU A 64 -2.39 3.42 -3.80
CA LEU A 64 -2.16 3.53 -2.36
C LEU A 64 -2.72 2.33 -1.61
N SER A 65 -2.20 2.09 -0.40
CA SER A 65 -2.76 1.09 0.50
C SER A 65 -4.11 1.53 1.06
N ARG A 66 -4.91 0.57 1.54
CA ARG A 66 -6.18 0.87 2.26
C ARG A 66 -5.93 1.80 3.45
N PHE A 67 -4.85 1.60 4.19
CA PHE A 67 -4.41 2.47 5.27
C PHE A 67 -4.20 3.92 4.79
N ALA A 68 -3.41 4.11 3.73
CA ALA A 68 -3.12 5.44 3.18
C ALA A 68 -4.38 6.11 2.60
N TYR A 69 -5.28 5.33 2.00
CA TYR A 69 -6.56 5.85 1.55
C TYR A 69 -7.36 6.44 2.69
N LEU A 70 -7.56 5.69 3.77
CA LEU A 70 -8.39 6.12 4.90
C LEU A 70 -7.86 7.37 5.59
N LEU A 71 -6.55 7.46 5.76
CA LEU A 71 -5.92 8.50 6.58
C LEU A 71 -5.46 9.72 5.80
N ILE A 72 -5.12 9.56 4.52
CA ILE A 72 -4.49 10.62 3.73
C ILE A 72 -5.42 11.10 2.62
N LEU A 73 -5.85 10.20 1.72
CA LEU A 73 -6.58 10.63 0.54
C LEU A 73 -8.06 10.89 0.83
N LYS A 74 -8.72 10.01 1.57
CA LYS A 74 -10.15 10.12 1.86
C LYS A 74 -10.56 11.47 2.47
N PRO A 75 -9.87 12.00 3.50
CA PRO A 75 -10.22 13.30 4.06
C PRO A 75 -9.92 14.48 3.13
N ALA A 76 -8.96 14.34 2.22
CA ALA A 76 -8.45 15.39 1.33
C ALA A 76 -9.12 15.40 -0.06
N MET A 77 -9.71 14.27 -0.48
CA MET A 77 -10.17 14.04 -1.85
C MET A 77 -11.22 15.05 -2.32
N ALA A 78 -12.22 15.33 -1.50
CA ALA A 78 -13.30 16.23 -1.88
C ALA A 78 -12.79 17.66 -2.09
N GLU A 79 -11.94 18.16 -1.20
CA GLU A 79 -11.31 19.48 -1.30
C GLU A 79 -10.44 19.58 -2.55
N PHE A 80 -9.63 18.54 -2.81
CA PHE A 80 -8.79 18.49 -4.02
C PHE A 80 -9.63 18.57 -5.30
N CYS A 81 -10.67 17.75 -5.42
CA CYS A 81 -11.53 17.75 -6.62
C CYS A 81 -12.27 19.08 -6.82
N GLN A 82 -12.62 19.76 -5.74
CA GLN A 82 -13.22 21.10 -5.82
C GLN A 82 -12.21 22.17 -6.26
N GLN A 83 -10.98 22.08 -5.74
CA GLN A 83 -9.92 23.04 -6.06
C GLN A 83 -9.39 22.87 -7.50
N TYR A 84 -9.39 21.63 -8.01
CA TYR A 84 -8.85 21.29 -9.34
C TYR A 84 -9.88 20.54 -10.19
N PRO A 85 -10.98 21.20 -10.62
CA PRO A 85 -12.08 20.55 -11.35
C PRO A 85 -11.68 19.99 -12.72
N GLY A 86 -10.57 20.46 -13.29
CA GLY A 86 -9.99 19.93 -14.54
C GLY A 86 -9.21 18.63 -14.38
N ILE A 87 -8.91 18.22 -13.14
CA ILE A 87 -8.15 16.98 -12.88
C ILE A 87 -9.10 15.82 -12.61
N GLN A 88 -8.94 14.74 -13.35
CA GLN A 88 -9.60 13.46 -13.10
C GLN A 88 -8.69 12.55 -12.29
N LEU A 89 -9.10 12.14 -11.08
CA LEU A 89 -8.37 11.17 -10.27
C LEU A 89 -8.77 9.74 -10.60
N GLU A 90 -7.80 8.90 -10.98
CA GLU A 90 -7.94 7.45 -11.00
C GLU A 90 -7.25 6.88 -9.76
N ILE A 91 -8.01 6.26 -8.87
CA ILE A 91 -7.53 5.79 -7.56
C ILE A 91 -7.54 4.27 -7.54
N SER A 92 -6.36 3.66 -7.36
CA SER A 92 -6.20 2.21 -7.16
C SER A 92 -5.83 1.93 -5.71
N VAL A 93 -6.78 1.36 -4.94
CA VAL A 93 -6.53 0.92 -3.56
C VAL A 93 -6.10 -0.54 -3.57
N TYR A 94 -4.83 -0.79 -3.22
CA TYR A 94 -4.25 -2.11 -3.25
C TYR A 94 -3.13 -2.24 -2.20
N ASP A 95 -3.20 -3.24 -1.32
CA ASP A 95 -2.24 -3.40 -0.21
C ASP A 95 -0.97 -4.19 -0.59
N GLY A 96 -0.89 -4.70 -1.80
CA GLY A 96 0.30 -5.35 -2.32
C GLY A 96 1.36 -4.37 -2.83
N THR A 97 2.52 -4.91 -3.17
CA THR A 97 3.60 -4.16 -3.84
C THR A 97 3.20 -3.85 -5.28
N VAL A 98 3.43 -2.62 -5.71
CA VAL A 98 3.12 -2.13 -7.06
C VAL A 98 4.34 -1.41 -7.60
N ASN A 99 4.79 -1.82 -8.79
CA ASN A 99 5.78 -1.07 -9.54
C ASN A 99 5.08 0.05 -10.32
N ILE A 100 5.12 1.28 -9.78
CA ILE A 100 4.36 2.42 -10.34
C ILE A 100 4.79 2.77 -11.76
N ILE A 101 6.05 2.55 -12.13
CA ILE A 101 6.55 2.83 -13.48
C ILE A 101 5.97 1.81 -14.47
N LYS A 102 6.06 0.51 -14.16
CA LYS A 102 5.56 -0.56 -15.00
C LYS A 102 4.04 -0.50 -15.19
N GLU A 103 3.32 -0.17 -14.13
CA GLU A 103 1.86 -0.10 -14.12
C GLU A 103 1.31 1.30 -14.49
N ARG A 104 2.22 2.22 -14.85
CA ARG A 104 1.89 3.59 -15.33
C ARG A 104 1.05 4.39 -14.33
N PHE A 105 1.39 4.33 -13.05
CA PHE A 105 0.88 5.25 -12.04
C PHE A 105 1.75 6.50 -11.98
N ASP A 106 1.13 7.66 -11.84
CA ASP A 106 1.84 8.94 -11.69
C ASP A 106 2.49 9.06 -10.31
N LEU A 107 1.82 8.52 -9.28
CA LEU A 107 2.31 8.54 -7.92
C LEU A 107 1.73 7.39 -7.08
N GLY A 108 2.40 7.09 -5.98
CA GLY A 108 1.95 6.12 -5.01
C GLY A 108 2.10 6.61 -3.57
N ILE A 109 1.33 6.01 -2.63
CA ILE A 109 1.49 6.24 -1.19
C ILE A 109 1.65 4.89 -0.50
N ARG A 110 2.83 4.67 0.13
CA ARG A 110 3.19 3.40 0.78
C ARG A 110 4.05 3.64 2.02
N PHE A 111 4.24 2.58 2.80
CA PHE A 111 5.25 2.55 3.86
C PHE A 111 6.66 2.64 3.26
N GLY A 112 7.58 3.27 4.00
CA GLY A 112 8.91 3.61 3.50
C GLY A 112 9.85 2.43 3.19
N ASP A 113 9.55 1.25 3.70
CA ASP A 113 10.31 0.01 3.50
C ASP A 113 10.05 -0.68 2.14
N ILE A 114 9.10 -0.17 1.35
CA ILE A 114 8.66 -0.78 0.07
C ILE A 114 9.13 0.03 -1.15
N LEU A 115 9.90 1.11 -0.96
CA LEU A 115 10.25 2.03 -2.04
C LEU A 115 11.39 1.47 -2.91
N GLU A 116 11.13 1.37 -4.22
CA GLU A 116 12.13 0.98 -5.23
C GLU A 116 13.04 2.16 -5.63
N GLY A 117 14.19 1.84 -6.25
CA GLY A 117 15.09 2.87 -6.78
C GLY A 117 14.46 3.68 -7.94
N GLY A 118 14.94 4.91 -8.16
CA GLY A 118 14.51 5.74 -9.29
C GLY A 118 13.30 6.62 -9.03
N VAL A 119 12.74 6.61 -7.82
CA VAL A 119 11.62 7.47 -7.41
C VAL A 119 12.08 8.60 -6.48
N VAL A 120 11.27 9.66 -6.41
CA VAL A 120 11.34 10.69 -5.37
C VAL A 120 10.35 10.32 -4.29
N ALA A 121 10.77 10.33 -3.02
CA ALA A 121 9.91 10.04 -1.88
C ALA A 121 9.82 11.24 -0.93
N ARG A 122 8.61 11.49 -0.42
CA ARG A 122 8.30 12.54 0.55
C ARG A 122 7.48 11.96 1.70
N PRO A 123 7.87 12.16 2.97
CA PRO A 123 7.08 11.69 4.10
C PRO A 123 5.77 12.47 4.19
N LEU A 124 4.65 11.77 4.37
CA LEU A 124 3.32 12.34 4.57
C LEU A 124 2.82 12.22 6.02
N MET A 125 3.33 11.26 6.78
CA MET A 125 2.92 11.03 8.16
C MET A 125 4.14 10.83 9.05
N LYS A 126 4.00 11.12 10.34
CA LYS A 126 4.97 10.75 11.36
C LYS A 126 4.95 9.23 11.59
N PRO A 127 6.02 8.65 12.20
CA PRO A 127 5.97 7.28 12.70
C PRO A 127 4.78 7.07 13.63
N PHE A 128 4.17 5.89 13.59
CA PHE A 128 2.99 5.52 14.39
C PHE A 128 3.12 4.08 14.88
N ARG A 129 2.29 3.71 15.86
CA ARG A 129 2.34 2.37 16.45
C ARG A 129 1.28 1.44 15.85
N GLU A 130 1.59 0.17 15.80
CA GLU A 130 0.64 -0.91 15.60
C GLU A 130 0.23 -1.42 16.98
N GLY A 131 -1.06 -1.25 17.33
CA GLY A 131 -1.62 -1.68 18.59
C GLY A 131 -2.28 -3.05 18.49
N LEU A 132 -2.36 -3.72 19.63
CA LEU A 132 -3.15 -4.92 19.83
C LEU A 132 -4.47 -4.54 20.53
N TYR A 133 -5.57 -5.03 19.99
CA TYR A 133 -6.91 -4.71 20.48
C TYR A 133 -7.77 -5.96 20.58
N ALA A 134 -8.63 -5.98 21.58
CA ALA A 134 -9.65 -6.99 21.77
C ALA A 134 -10.98 -6.35 22.22
N SER A 135 -12.11 -7.01 22.04
CA SER A 135 -13.35 -6.54 22.64
C SER A 135 -13.45 -6.91 24.11
N SER A 136 -14.19 -6.11 24.88
CA SER A 136 -14.45 -6.40 26.29
C SER A 136 -15.07 -7.79 26.51
N ALA A 137 -15.97 -8.20 25.60
CA ALA A 137 -16.60 -9.52 25.65
C ALA A 137 -15.60 -10.68 25.44
N TYR A 138 -14.57 -10.48 24.62
CA TYR A 138 -13.48 -11.44 24.45
C TYR A 138 -12.62 -11.53 25.70
N LEU A 139 -12.18 -10.40 26.23
CA LEU A 139 -11.33 -10.32 27.42
C LEU A 139 -12.03 -10.88 28.68
N SER A 140 -13.33 -10.67 28.81
CA SER A 140 -14.11 -11.24 29.93
C SER A 140 -14.14 -12.79 29.91
N ARG A 141 -14.02 -13.41 28.74
CA ARG A 141 -14.01 -14.87 28.58
C ARG A 141 -12.62 -15.50 28.68
N HIS A 142 -11.60 -14.78 28.21
CA HIS A 142 -10.25 -15.34 28.02
C HIS A 142 -9.18 -14.69 28.91
N GLY A 143 -9.53 -13.66 29.67
CA GLY A 143 -8.58 -12.87 30.42
C GLY A 143 -7.92 -11.78 29.58
N THR A 144 -7.16 -10.90 30.24
CA THR A 144 -6.38 -9.85 29.61
C THR A 144 -4.91 -10.26 29.62
N PRO A 145 -4.24 -10.38 28.46
CA PRO A 145 -2.81 -10.72 28.45
C PRO A 145 -1.98 -9.55 28.98
N GLU A 146 -1.03 -9.82 29.86
CA GLU A 146 -0.12 -8.82 30.44
C GLU A 146 1.30 -8.93 29.88
N VAL A 147 1.73 -10.16 29.54
CA VAL A 147 3.06 -10.45 29.00
C VAL A 147 2.96 -11.27 27.69
N PRO A 148 4.00 -11.26 26.83
CA PRO A 148 3.97 -12.00 25.57
C PRO A 148 3.69 -13.49 25.72
N ALA A 149 4.08 -14.11 26.83
CA ALA A 149 3.81 -15.52 27.09
C ALA A 149 2.30 -15.84 27.22
N ASP A 150 1.49 -14.91 27.67
CA ASP A 150 0.04 -15.12 27.84
C ASP A 150 -0.66 -15.31 26.48
N LEU A 151 -0.09 -14.75 25.42
CA LEU A 151 -0.67 -14.76 24.08
C LEU A 151 -0.87 -16.16 23.49
N CYS A 152 -0.13 -17.17 23.97
CA CYS A 152 -0.33 -18.57 23.55
C CYS A 152 -1.71 -19.11 23.91
N HIS A 153 -2.40 -18.49 24.86
CA HIS A 153 -3.77 -18.86 25.30
C HIS A 153 -4.87 -18.04 24.60
N HIS A 154 -4.48 -17.13 23.70
CA HIS A 154 -5.41 -16.28 22.97
C HIS A 154 -5.48 -16.61 21.48
N GLN A 155 -6.54 -16.13 20.82
CA GLN A 155 -6.72 -16.26 19.37
C GLN A 155 -6.25 -14.99 18.68
N LEU A 156 -5.44 -15.13 17.62
CA LEU A 156 -5.00 -14.01 16.78
C LEU A 156 -5.93 -13.85 15.57
N ILE A 157 -6.35 -12.63 15.30
CA ILE A 157 -6.90 -12.24 14.00
C ILE A 157 -5.70 -11.95 13.09
N GLY A 158 -5.42 -12.89 12.18
CA GLY A 158 -4.23 -12.88 11.34
C GLY A 158 -4.38 -11.98 10.11
N TYR A 159 -3.27 -11.38 9.68
CA TYR A 159 -3.18 -10.64 8.43
C TYR A 159 -2.40 -11.44 7.40
N ARG A 160 -2.98 -11.62 6.18
CA ARG A 160 -2.30 -12.25 5.05
C ARG A 160 -1.81 -11.18 4.08
N PHE A 161 -0.51 -11.14 3.86
CA PHE A 161 0.10 -10.20 2.95
C PHE A 161 -0.12 -10.63 1.49
N ILE A 162 -0.73 -9.76 0.68
CA ILE A 162 -1.17 -10.10 -0.69
C ILE A 162 0.02 -10.45 -1.59
N THR A 163 1.12 -9.69 -1.50
CA THR A 163 2.26 -9.81 -2.42
C THR A 163 2.93 -11.18 -2.38
N ASN A 164 3.11 -11.76 -1.21
CA ASN A 164 3.81 -13.04 -1.03
C ASN A 164 2.93 -14.17 -0.49
N ASN A 165 1.64 -13.89 -0.30
CA ASN A 165 0.62 -14.82 0.23
C ASN A 165 0.97 -15.42 1.61
N ARG A 166 1.81 -14.75 2.41
CA ARG A 166 2.22 -15.21 3.74
C ARG A 166 1.38 -14.54 4.82
N ILE A 167 1.10 -15.29 5.88
CA ILE A 167 0.54 -14.71 7.11
C ILE A 167 1.65 -13.91 7.76
N LEU A 168 1.37 -12.66 8.07
CA LEU A 168 2.32 -11.77 8.71
C LEU A 168 2.47 -12.17 10.19
N PRO A 169 3.67 -12.52 10.66
CA PRO A 169 3.87 -12.88 12.06
C PRO A 169 3.51 -11.72 12.98
N LEU A 170 3.08 -12.03 14.19
CA LEU A 170 2.89 -11.02 15.22
C LEU A 170 4.27 -10.60 15.74
N LEU A 171 4.62 -9.35 15.50
CA LEU A 171 5.89 -8.76 15.95
C LEU A 171 5.61 -7.78 17.09
N LEU A 172 6.21 -8.03 18.23
CA LEU A 172 6.18 -7.15 19.41
C LEU A 172 7.54 -6.48 19.60
N ASN A 173 7.56 -5.39 20.34
CA ASN A 173 8.78 -4.74 20.80
C ASN A 173 8.89 -4.97 22.31
N ASP A 174 9.87 -5.76 22.75
CA ASP A 174 10.19 -5.92 24.16
C ASP A 174 11.49 -5.18 24.47
N ARG A 175 11.37 -4.00 25.08
CA ARG A 175 12.51 -3.15 25.51
C ARG A 175 13.52 -2.83 24.39
N GLY A 176 13.03 -2.68 23.16
CA GLY A 176 13.85 -2.38 21.99
C GLY A 176 14.22 -3.62 21.16
N GLU A 177 13.97 -4.83 21.66
CA GLU A 177 14.17 -6.06 20.93
C GLU A 177 12.87 -6.52 20.24
N GLN A 178 12.98 -7.00 18.99
CA GLN A 178 11.85 -7.51 18.27
C GLN A 178 11.58 -8.96 18.68
N LEU A 179 10.40 -9.21 19.23
CA LEU A 179 9.90 -10.53 19.57
C LEU A 179 8.86 -11.00 18.55
N THR A 180 9.02 -12.20 18.04
CA THR A 180 8.01 -12.86 17.19
C THR A 180 7.17 -13.79 18.05
N VAL A 181 5.85 -13.64 18.00
CA VAL A 181 4.91 -14.45 18.75
C VAL A 181 4.03 -15.26 17.81
N GLU A 182 3.94 -16.55 18.06
CA GLU A 182 3.01 -17.44 17.38
C GLU A 182 1.74 -17.60 18.22
N MET A 183 0.61 -17.42 17.59
CA MET A 183 -0.71 -17.56 18.22
C MET A 183 -1.63 -18.38 17.31
N PRO A 184 -2.50 -19.22 17.87
CA PRO A 184 -3.60 -19.82 17.11
C PRO A 184 -4.55 -18.73 16.62
N GLY A 185 -5.29 -18.97 15.53
CA GLY A 185 -6.27 -18.02 15.03
C GLY A 185 -7.34 -18.67 14.15
N GLN A 186 -8.57 -18.16 14.24
CA GLN A 186 -9.70 -18.64 13.47
C GLN A 186 -10.03 -17.74 12.26
N LEU A 187 -9.54 -16.50 12.27
CA LEU A 187 -9.78 -15.51 11.22
C LEU A 187 -8.46 -15.01 10.66
N ILE A 188 -8.34 -15.07 9.34
CA ILE A 188 -7.21 -14.47 8.59
C ILE A 188 -7.81 -13.63 7.48
N SER A 189 -7.38 -12.38 7.36
CA SER A 189 -7.81 -11.47 6.31
C SER A 189 -6.64 -10.66 5.77
N ASN A 190 -6.79 -10.10 4.59
CA ASN A 190 -5.91 -9.08 4.01
C ASN A 190 -6.57 -7.69 4.01
N ASP A 191 -7.68 -7.55 4.73
CA ASP A 191 -8.46 -6.32 4.80
C ASP A 191 -8.59 -5.85 6.25
N ILE A 192 -8.28 -4.58 6.50
CA ILE A 192 -8.26 -4.00 7.85
C ILE A 192 -9.67 -3.81 8.42
N ASP A 193 -10.68 -3.63 7.58
CA ASP A 193 -12.07 -3.49 8.04
C ASP A 193 -12.58 -4.85 8.54
N VAL A 194 -12.26 -5.95 7.83
CA VAL A 194 -12.56 -7.32 8.28
C VAL A 194 -11.84 -7.65 9.60
N MET A 195 -10.59 -7.19 9.76
CA MET A 195 -9.87 -7.36 11.03
C MET A 195 -10.54 -6.59 12.18
N ALA A 196 -10.94 -5.34 11.92
CA ALA A 196 -11.66 -4.54 12.90
C ALA A 196 -13.00 -5.20 13.29
N ASP A 197 -13.73 -5.75 12.32
CA ASP A 197 -14.96 -6.50 12.59
C ASP A 197 -14.72 -7.77 13.41
N GLY A 198 -13.63 -8.47 13.14
CA GLY A 198 -13.22 -9.64 13.94
C GLY A 198 -12.95 -9.26 15.40
N ILE A 199 -12.25 -8.15 15.67
CA ILE A 199 -12.03 -7.63 17.03
C ILE A 199 -13.36 -7.26 17.69
N ARG A 200 -14.18 -6.48 16.99
CA ARG A 200 -15.47 -5.97 17.45
C ARG A 200 -16.42 -7.11 17.86
N ASN A 201 -16.39 -8.21 17.11
CA ASN A 201 -17.22 -9.39 17.37
C ASN A 201 -16.60 -10.41 18.34
N GLY A 202 -15.43 -10.09 18.92
CA GLY A 202 -14.81 -10.92 19.96
C GLY A 202 -14.27 -12.25 19.44
N LEU A 203 -13.74 -12.28 18.21
CA LEU A 203 -13.14 -13.47 17.62
C LEU A 203 -11.69 -13.68 18.06
N GLY A 204 -11.05 -12.65 18.65
CA GLY A 204 -9.68 -12.73 19.10
C GLY A 204 -9.07 -11.37 19.37
N ILE A 205 -7.74 -11.37 19.55
CA ILE A 205 -6.89 -10.20 19.58
C ILE A 205 -6.49 -9.88 18.14
N GLY A 206 -6.76 -8.67 17.69
CA GLY A 206 -6.33 -8.20 16.38
C GLY A 206 -5.37 -7.04 16.50
N ARG A 207 -4.58 -6.83 15.43
CA ARG A 207 -3.71 -5.68 15.33
C ARG A 207 -4.31 -4.63 14.42
N LEU A 208 -4.27 -3.37 14.85
CA LEU A 208 -4.62 -2.21 14.04
C LEU A 208 -3.55 -1.13 14.25
N PHE A 209 -3.27 -0.40 13.19
CA PHE A 209 -2.50 0.83 13.36
C PHE A 209 -3.28 1.84 14.19
N GLU A 210 -2.61 2.46 15.16
CA GLU A 210 -3.22 3.42 16.08
C GLU A 210 -4.03 4.51 15.37
N PRO A 211 -3.58 5.11 14.24
CA PRO A 211 -4.39 6.05 13.49
C PRO A 211 -5.67 5.45 12.88
N VAL A 212 -5.66 4.17 12.51
CA VAL A 212 -6.87 3.48 12.01
C VAL A 212 -7.86 3.20 13.14
N TRP A 213 -7.35 2.80 14.30
CA TRP A 213 -8.19 2.65 15.49
C TRP A 213 -8.88 3.95 15.87
N GLN A 214 -8.17 5.10 15.79
CA GLN A 214 -8.74 6.42 16.08
C GLN A 214 -9.90 6.81 15.14
N LEU A 215 -9.94 6.27 13.92
CA LEU A 215 -11.01 6.48 12.96
C LEU A 215 -12.25 5.60 13.20
N GLN A 216 -12.18 4.59 14.09
CA GLN A 216 -13.33 3.72 14.35
C GLN A 216 -14.42 4.53 15.07
N PRO A 217 -15.68 4.49 14.59
CA PRO A 217 -16.79 5.24 15.21
C PRO A 217 -17.13 4.73 16.61
N ASP A 218 -16.81 3.47 16.89
CA ASP A 218 -17.05 2.75 18.14
C ASP A 218 -15.74 2.30 18.80
N ARG A 219 -14.72 3.16 18.75
CA ARG A 219 -13.35 2.85 19.24
C ARG A 219 -13.29 2.38 20.69
N GLU A 220 -14.28 2.74 21.51
CA GLU A 220 -14.43 2.28 22.90
C GLU A 220 -14.66 0.76 23.01
N ARG A 221 -15.07 0.11 21.95
CA ARG A 221 -15.20 -1.36 21.88
C ARG A 221 -13.87 -2.07 21.66
N PHE A 222 -12.83 -1.34 21.28
CA PHE A 222 -11.49 -1.85 21.00
C PHE A 222 -10.60 -1.55 22.20
N ILE A 223 -10.56 -2.51 23.14
CA ILE A 223 -9.73 -2.37 24.34
C ILE A 223 -8.27 -2.63 23.99
N PRO A 224 -7.37 -1.65 24.18
CA PRO A 224 -5.95 -1.87 23.94
C PRO A 224 -5.39 -2.86 24.96
N VAL A 225 -4.53 -3.76 24.48
CA VAL A 225 -3.81 -4.72 25.32
C VAL A 225 -2.32 -4.64 25.03
N MET A 226 -1.50 -4.87 26.06
CA MET A 226 -0.03 -4.94 25.94
C MET A 226 0.62 -3.71 25.29
N GLU A 227 0.19 -2.50 25.63
CA GLU A 227 0.64 -1.25 24.99
C GLU A 227 2.15 -1.02 25.07
N SER A 228 2.84 -1.54 26.09
CA SER A 228 4.29 -1.47 26.26
C SER A 228 5.07 -2.29 25.23
N TYR A 229 4.40 -3.24 24.56
CA TYR A 229 4.98 -4.13 23.55
C TYR A 229 4.64 -3.72 22.11
N TRP A 230 3.93 -2.62 21.90
CA TRP A 230 3.52 -2.19 20.58
C TRP A 230 4.71 -1.80 19.71
N LYS A 231 4.67 -2.23 18.46
CA LYS A 231 5.71 -1.94 17.47
C LYS A 231 5.47 -0.58 16.84
N THR A 232 6.53 0.21 16.68
CA THR A 232 6.51 1.45 15.88
C THR A 232 6.85 1.16 14.43
N TYR A 233 6.07 1.74 13.54
CA TYR A 233 6.25 1.68 12.09
C TYR A 233 6.83 2.98 11.54
N PRO A 234 7.61 2.89 10.43
CA PRO A 234 8.16 4.07 9.77
C PRO A 234 7.05 4.95 9.20
N PRO A 235 7.38 6.19 8.80
CA PRO A 235 6.45 7.07 8.10
C PRO A 235 5.87 6.46 6.83
N VAL A 236 4.70 6.95 6.44
CA VAL A 236 4.14 6.71 5.10
C VAL A 236 4.67 7.78 4.16
N TYR A 237 5.05 7.37 2.96
CA TYR A 237 5.64 8.23 1.95
C TYR A 237 4.74 8.34 0.73
N LEU A 238 4.61 9.55 0.21
CA LEU A 238 4.28 9.82 -1.17
C LEU A 238 5.53 9.56 -2.02
N TYR A 239 5.41 8.80 -3.10
CA TYR A 239 6.52 8.55 -4.01
C TYR A 239 6.06 8.60 -5.47
N TYR A 240 6.95 9.05 -6.35
CA TYR A 240 6.65 9.24 -7.76
C TYR A 240 7.91 9.15 -8.61
N PRO A 241 7.83 8.78 -9.91
CA PRO A 241 8.96 8.82 -10.83
C PRO A 241 9.58 10.22 -10.90
N LYS A 242 10.89 10.33 -11.04
CA LYS A 242 11.61 11.62 -11.07
C LYS A 242 11.05 12.64 -12.06
N ASN A 243 10.46 12.17 -13.16
CA ASN A 243 9.88 13.00 -14.21
C ASN A 243 8.40 13.34 -14.00
N ALA A 244 7.66 12.59 -13.20
CA ALA A 244 6.21 12.77 -13.02
C ALA A 244 5.85 14.14 -12.43
N GLY A 245 6.68 14.67 -11.52
CA GLY A 245 6.47 16.00 -10.93
C GLY A 245 6.63 17.18 -11.89
N LYS A 246 6.94 16.96 -13.18
CA LYS A 246 7.04 18.01 -14.20
C LYS A 246 5.69 18.42 -14.77
N THR A 247 4.69 17.54 -14.76
CA THR A 247 3.33 17.86 -15.23
C THR A 247 2.57 18.61 -14.15
N LYS A 248 1.87 19.69 -14.53
CA LYS A 248 1.14 20.55 -13.57
C LYS A 248 0.09 19.78 -12.76
N ARG A 249 -0.65 18.86 -13.39
CA ARG A 249 -1.69 18.08 -12.72
C ARG A 249 -1.12 17.17 -11.62
N VAL A 250 -0.01 16.48 -11.88
CA VAL A 250 0.65 15.60 -10.89
C VAL A 250 1.26 16.44 -9.77
N LYS A 251 1.93 17.54 -10.11
CA LYS A 251 2.48 18.48 -9.14
C LYS A 251 1.41 19.07 -8.24
N ALA A 252 0.25 19.45 -8.79
CA ALA A 252 -0.87 19.96 -8.01
C ALA A 252 -1.32 18.97 -6.93
N LEU A 253 -1.44 17.67 -7.27
CA LEU A 253 -1.80 16.64 -6.28
C LEU A 253 -0.68 16.43 -5.25
N ILE A 254 0.59 16.40 -5.67
CA ILE A 254 1.73 16.27 -4.76
C ILE A 254 1.75 17.42 -3.74
N ASP A 255 1.71 18.66 -4.22
CA ASP A 255 1.78 19.86 -3.37
C ASP A 255 0.57 19.94 -2.43
N PHE A 256 -0.61 19.59 -2.93
CA PHE A 256 -1.84 19.54 -2.14
C PHE A 256 -1.74 18.52 -1.01
N LEU A 257 -1.36 17.28 -1.30
CA LEU A 257 -1.22 16.23 -0.27
C LEU A 257 -0.17 16.60 0.79
N ILE A 258 0.98 17.14 0.39
CA ILE A 258 2.02 17.58 1.33
C ILE A 258 1.50 18.72 2.23
N SER A 259 0.77 19.68 1.67
CA SER A 259 0.24 20.81 2.45
C SER A 259 -0.86 20.41 3.43
N THR A 260 -1.66 19.40 3.08
CA THR A 260 -2.78 18.92 3.89
C THR A 260 -2.33 17.99 5.02
N THR A 261 -1.34 17.15 4.78
CA THR A 261 -0.83 16.19 5.79
C THR A 261 0.16 16.82 6.78
N GLY A 262 0.71 18.00 6.48
CA GLY A 262 1.58 18.77 7.39
C GLY A 262 0.82 19.58 8.46
N ARG A 263 -0.53 19.59 8.40
CA ARG A 263 -1.42 20.20 9.40
C ARG A 263 -1.81 19.18 10.45
#